data_7b3f593c93ba94328dbc32d61c7f52e0
#
_entry.id   7b3f593c93ba94328dbc32d61c7f52e0
#
_cell.length_a   1.000
_cell.length_b   1.000
_cell.length_c   1.000
_cell.angle_alpha   90.00
_cell.angle_beta   90.00
_cell.angle_gamma   90.00
#
_symmetry.space_group_name_H-M   'P 1'
#
loop_
_entity.id
_entity.type
_entity.pdbx_description
1 polymer ?
#
loop_
_entity_poly.entity_id
_entity_poly.type
_entity_poly.pdbx_seq_one_letter_code
_entity_poly.pdbx_strand_id
1 'polypeptide(L)'
;YKHWITLLAALVIVILQVKFGSLPVAAFGGLLVMFLFGAVKIKDIDEQFNGGIKLMGFIAFVMLIAGGFAKVLNNTGAVEELVDSAISLMNGNTWVAATIITLIGLLVTMGIGTSFGTVPVLAVLYVPLCHKMGFSPAATIILMSAAAALGDAGSPASDTTLGPTSGLNADGQHDHIWDTCVPTFLHFNIPLMIAAIVAAQFV
;
A
#
# COMPACT_ATOMS: atom_id res chain seq x y z
N TYR A 1 21.15 23.81 2.23
CA TYR A 1 22.26 22.85 2.08
C TYR A 1 21.79 21.41 2.35
N LYS A 2 21.09 21.13 3.43
CA LYS A 2 20.65 19.77 3.79
C LYS A 2 19.70 19.14 2.77
N HIS A 3 18.79 19.90 2.18
CA HIS A 3 17.83 19.40 1.17
C HIS A 3 18.54 18.86 -0.10
N TRP A 4 19.61 19.49 -0.55
CA TRP A 4 20.37 19.01 -1.71
C TRP A 4 21.11 17.71 -1.43
N ILE A 5 21.60 17.53 -0.20
CA ILE A 5 22.23 16.27 0.23
C ILE A 5 21.21 15.15 0.26
N THR A 6 19.99 15.42 0.74
CA THR A 6 18.90 14.43 0.76
C THR A 6 18.49 14.03 -0.66
N LEU A 7 18.40 15.00 -1.58
CA LEU A 7 18.13 14.72 -3.00
C LEU A 7 19.25 13.88 -3.64
N LEU A 8 20.51 14.20 -3.36
CA LEU A 8 21.64 13.42 -3.84
C LEU A 8 21.62 11.99 -3.29
N ALA A 9 21.33 11.83 -2.00
CA ALA A 9 21.19 10.51 -1.38
C ALA A 9 20.05 9.71 -2.01
N ALA A 10 18.89 10.33 -2.26
CA ALA A 10 17.76 9.69 -2.94
C ALA A 10 18.13 9.23 -4.36
N LEU A 11 18.85 10.06 -5.11
CA LEU A 11 19.31 9.73 -6.46
C LEU A 11 20.30 8.54 -6.43
N VAL A 12 21.23 8.52 -5.47
CA VAL A 12 22.15 7.40 -5.27
C VAL A 12 21.41 6.11 -4.91
N ILE A 13 20.40 6.18 -4.05
CA ILE A 13 19.55 5.03 -3.71
C ILE A 13 18.89 4.46 -4.98
N VAL A 14 18.27 5.31 -5.80
CA VAL A 14 17.61 4.86 -7.05
C VAL A 14 18.62 4.21 -8.00
N ILE A 15 19.79 4.85 -8.22
CA ILE A 15 20.83 4.31 -9.10
C ILE A 15 21.34 2.95 -8.61
N LEU A 16 21.64 2.83 -7.31
CA LEU A 16 22.10 1.57 -6.73
C LEU A 16 21.02 0.48 -6.78
N GLN A 17 19.77 0.85 -6.53
CA GLN A 17 18.64 -0.08 -6.63
C GLN A 17 18.48 -0.63 -8.05
N VAL A 18 18.55 0.24 -9.06
CA VAL A 18 18.43 -0.19 -10.47
C VAL A 18 19.63 -1.05 -10.88
N LYS A 19 20.83 -0.71 -10.41
CA LYS A 19 22.06 -1.42 -10.79
C LYS A 19 22.25 -2.76 -10.08
N PHE A 20 21.92 -2.85 -8.79
CA PHE A 20 22.20 -4.03 -7.96
C PHE A 20 20.95 -4.84 -7.60
N GLY A 21 19.74 -4.31 -7.83
CA GLY A 21 18.49 -4.98 -7.47
C GLY A 21 18.31 -5.24 -5.97
N SER A 22 19.05 -4.53 -5.12
CA SER A 22 19.10 -4.76 -3.67
C SER A 22 18.79 -3.48 -2.89
N LEU A 23 17.60 -3.45 -2.28
CA LEU A 23 17.19 -2.34 -1.40
C LEU A 23 18.17 -2.09 -0.23
N PRO A 24 18.66 -3.11 0.50
CA PRO A 24 19.63 -2.88 1.56
C PRO A 24 20.92 -2.19 1.07
N VAL A 25 21.48 -2.64 -0.05
CA VAL A 25 22.68 -2.02 -0.64
C VAL A 25 22.42 -0.57 -1.04
N ALA A 26 21.28 -0.31 -1.64
CA ALA A 26 20.87 1.03 -2.02
C ALA A 26 20.68 1.94 -0.79
N ALA A 27 20.03 1.46 0.25
CA ALA A 27 19.81 2.18 1.50
C ALA A 27 21.15 2.54 2.19
N PHE A 28 22.07 1.57 2.28
CA PHE A 28 23.41 1.84 2.83
C PHE A 28 24.18 2.86 2.00
N GLY A 29 24.08 2.82 0.67
CA GLY A 29 24.69 3.82 -0.20
C GLY A 29 24.13 5.24 0.04
N GLY A 30 22.82 5.36 0.20
CA GLY A 30 22.18 6.64 0.54
C GLY A 30 22.60 7.17 1.91
N LEU A 31 22.63 6.30 2.92
CA LEU A 31 23.11 6.63 4.26
C LEU A 31 24.57 7.10 4.23
N LEU A 32 25.42 6.41 3.49
CA LEU A 32 26.83 6.80 3.34
C LEU A 32 26.97 8.22 2.76
N VAL A 33 26.18 8.56 1.75
CA VAL A 33 26.13 9.92 1.22
C VAL A 33 25.72 10.93 2.29
N MET A 34 24.66 10.64 3.05
CA MET A 34 24.19 11.53 4.10
C MET A 34 25.23 11.74 5.21
N PHE A 35 26.02 10.72 5.54
CA PHE A 35 27.13 10.83 6.49
C PHE A 35 28.30 11.63 5.93
N LEU A 36 28.76 11.31 4.73
CA LEU A 36 29.91 11.98 4.11
C LEU A 36 29.70 13.49 3.94
N PHE A 37 28.48 13.88 3.62
CA PHE A 37 28.12 15.30 3.45
C PHE A 37 27.59 15.96 4.73
N GLY A 38 27.58 15.24 5.88
CA GLY A 38 27.24 15.79 7.18
C GLY A 38 25.77 16.12 7.39
N ALA A 39 24.86 15.53 6.58
CA ALA A 39 23.42 15.65 6.79
C ALA A 39 22.96 14.90 8.04
N VAL A 40 23.57 13.74 8.31
CA VAL A 40 23.41 12.94 9.53
C VAL A 40 24.74 12.87 10.25
N LYS A 41 24.77 13.11 11.54
CA LYS A 41 25.97 13.02 12.37
C LYS A 41 26.00 11.66 13.07
N ILE A 42 27.22 11.16 13.33
CA ILE A 42 27.43 9.87 14.02
C ILE A 42 26.71 9.83 15.38
N LYS A 43 26.67 10.94 16.11
CA LYS A 43 25.99 11.05 17.38
C LYS A 43 24.47 10.91 17.31
N ASP A 44 23.87 11.13 16.14
CA ASP A 44 22.43 11.10 15.93
C ASP A 44 21.96 9.73 15.36
N ILE A 45 22.90 8.79 15.19
CA ILE A 45 22.62 7.44 14.62
C ILE A 45 21.57 6.71 15.41
N ASP A 46 21.72 6.64 16.75
CA ASP A 46 20.80 5.89 17.61
C ASP A 46 19.37 6.46 17.53
N GLU A 47 19.25 7.77 17.45
CA GLU A 47 17.95 8.43 17.29
C GLU A 47 17.32 8.09 15.94
N GLN A 48 18.10 8.12 14.85
CA GLN A 48 17.63 7.77 13.51
C GLN A 48 17.23 6.30 13.41
N PHE A 49 18.02 5.38 13.97
CA PHE A 49 17.69 3.96 14.01
C PHE A 49 16.44 3.69 14.83
N ASN A 50 16.32 4.28 16.02
CA ASN A 50 15.13 4.14 16.85
C ASN A 50 13.89 4.73 16.17
N GLY A 51 14.02 5.84 15.46
CA GLY A 51 12.97 6.41 14.63
C GLY A 51 12.53 5.45 13.52
N GLY A 52 13.48 4.86 12.81
CA GLY A 52 13.23 3.84 11.79
C GLY A 52 12.53 2.59 12.35
N ILE A 53 13.01 2.08 13.48
CA ILE A 53 12.41 0.92 14.15
C ILE A 53 10.98 1.23 14.60
N LYS A 54 10.72 2.41 15.17
CA LYS A 54 9.36 2.81 15.56
C LYS A 54 8.41 2.87 14.36
N LEU A 55 8.88 3.40 13.24
CA LEU A 55 8.10 3.51 12.01
C LEU A 55 7.83 2.13 11.38
N MET A 56 8.85 1.28 11.28
CA MET A 56 8.78 -0.01 10.58
C MET A 56 8.32 -1.17 11.46
N GLY A 57 8.47 -1.06 12.78
CA GLY A 57 8.16 -2.14 13.72
C GLY A 57 6.72 -2.61 13.65
N PHE A 58 5.78 -1.68 13.57
CA PHE A 58 4.37 -2.01 13.40
C PHE A 58 4.10 -2.74 12.08
N ILE A 59 4.68 -2.25 10.99
CA ILE A 59 4.52 -2.85 9.65
C ILE A 59 5.09 -4.27 9.65
N ALA A 60 6.30 -4.47 10.20
CA ALA A 60 6.93 -5.78 10.30
C ALA A 60 6.08 -6.75 11.13
N PHE A 61 5.51 -6.29 12.25
CA PHE A 61 4.61 -7.10 13.08
C PHE A 61 3.34 -7.50 12.32
N VAL A 62 2.70 -6.56 11.61
CA VAL A 62 1.51 -6.85 10.78
C VAL A 62 1.83 -7.87 9.70
N MET A 63 2.97 -7.76 9.02
CA MET A 63 3.38 -8.72 8.00
C MET A 63 3.64 -10.11 8.58
N LEU A 64 4.23 -10.20 9.76
CA LEU A 64 4.45 -11.46 10.47
C LEU A 64 3.13 -12.15 10.82
N ILE A 65 2.18 -11.41 11.39
CA ILE A 65 0.84 -11.93 11.74
C ILE A 65 0.07 -12.34 10.48
N ALA A 66 0.09 -11.51 9.43
CA ALA A 66 -0.55 -11.82 8.16
C ALA A 66 0.01 -13.09 7.53
N GLY A 67 1.34 -13.29 7.58
CA GLY A 67 1.98 -14.53 7.10
C GLY A 67 1.54 -15.76 7.89
N GLY A 68 1.45 -15.66 9.21
CA GLY A 68 0.92 -16.73 10.06
C GLY A 68 -0.55 -17.04 9.77
N PHE A 69 -1.37 -16.00 9.65
CA PHE A 69 -2.79 -16.12 9.30
C PHE A 69 -2.99 -16.78 7.93
N ALA A 70 -2.22 -16.35 6.92
CA ALA A 70 -2.21 -16.96 5.60
C ALA A 70 -1.92 -18.46 5.66
N LYS A 71 -0.92 -18.87 6.46
CA LYS A 71 -0.56 -20.26 6.63
C LYS A 71 -1.69 -21.09 7.26
N VAL A 72 -2.38 -20.54 8.25
CA VAL A 72 -3.54 -21.21 8.86
C VAL A 72 -4.67 -21.37 7.86
N LEU A 73 -5.05 -20.30 7.14
CA LEU A 73 -6.10 -20.33 6.14
C LEU A 73 -5.82 -21.35 5.02
N ASN A 74 -4.58 -21.38 4.51
CA ASN A 74 -4.21 -22.34 3.47
C ASN A 74 -4.22 -23.79 4.01
N ASN A 75 -3.77 -24.02 5.24
CA ASN A 75 -3.75 -25.37 5.81
C ASN A 75 -5.15 -25.90 6.17
N THR A 76 -6.11 -25.05 6.39
CA THR A 76 -7.51 -25.42 6.68
C THR A 76 -8.37 -25.63 5.43
N GLY A 77 -7.86 -25.29 4.24
CA GLY A 77 -8.62 -25.30 3.00
C GLY A 77 -9.66 -24.17 2.89
N ALA A 78 -9.69 -23.27 3.87
CA ALA A 78 -10.69 -22.17 3.92
C ALA A 78 -10.52 -21.18 2.76
N VAL A 79 -9.28 -21.01 2.26
CA VAL A 79 -9.02 -20.15 1.10
C VAL A 79 -9.68 -20.70 -0.15
N GLU A 80 -9.51 -22.01 -0.41
CA GLU A 80 -10.09 -22.67 -1.56
C GLU A 80 -11.62 -22.61 -1.53
N GLU A 81 -12.24 -22.87 -0.38
CA GLU A 81 -13.70 -22.84 -0.22
C GLU A 81 -14.27 -21.44 -0.43
N LEU A 82 -13.61 -20.41 0.14
CA LEU A 82 -13.99 -19.00 -0.05
C LEU A 82 -13.85 -18.56 -1.51
N VAL A 83 -12.74 -18.95 -2.15
CA VAL A 83 -12.47 -18.63 -3.55
C VAL A 83 -13.48 -19.29 -4.47
N ASP A 84 -13.81 -20.57 -4.28
CA ASP A 84 -14.79 -21.29 -5.09
C ASP A 84 -16.20 -20.71 -4.92
N SER A 85 -16.55 -20.34 -3.70
CA SER A 85 -17.81 -19.64 -3.41
C SER A 85 -17.88 -18.27 -4.10
N ALA A 86 -16.79 -17.51 -4.05
CA ALA A 86 -16.71 -16.21 -4.71
C ALA A 86 -16.82 -16.34 -6.24
N ILE A 87 -16.15 -17.33 -6.85
CA ILE A 87 -16.22 -17.58 -8.29
C ILE A 87 -17.64 -17.92 -8.71
N SER A 88 -18.35 -18.74 -7.93
CA SER A 88 -19.75 -19.09 -8.21
C SER A 88 -20.66 -17.87 -8.24
N LEU A 89 -20.45 -16.93 -7.31
CA LEU A 89 -21.17 -15.65 -7.27
C LEU A 89 -20.85 -14.73 -8.45
N MET A 90 -19.58 -14.75 -8.90
CA MET A 90 -19.11 -13.92 -10.02
C MET A 90 -19.48 -14.50 -11.39
N ASN A 91 -19.98 -15.72 -11.43
CA ASN A 91 -20.43 -16.44 -12.63
C ASN A 91 -19.38 -16.48 -13.76
N GLY A 92 -18.08 -16.53 -13.40
CA GLY A 92 -16.96 -16.55 -14.35
C GLY A 92 -16.72 -15.25 -15.11
N ASN A 93 -17.42 -14.17 -14.78
CA ASN A 93 -17.28 -12.89 -15.45
C ASN A 93 -16.15 -12.05 -14.83
N THR A 94 -15.09 -11.79 -15.60
CA THR A 94 -13.91 -11.04 -15.14
C THR A 94 -14.20 -9.59 -14.80
N TRP A 95 -15.16 -8.94 -15.45
CA TRP A 95 -15.58 -7.58 -15.11
C TRP A 95 -16.28 -7.52 -13.74
N VAL A 96 -17.16 -8.48 -13.49
CA VAL A 96 -17.82 -8.60 -12.18
C VAL A 96 -16.80 -8.93 -11.11
N ALA A 97 -15.88 -9.84 -11.38
CA ALA A 97 -14.80 -10.19 -10.47
C ALA A 97 -13.90 -8.99 -10.14
N ALA A 98 -13.42 -8.26 -11.12
CA ALA A 98 -12.60 -7.07 -10.91
C ALA A 98 -13.34 -6.02 -10.08
N THR A 99 -14.62 -5.81 -10.33
CA THR A 99 -15.46 -4.86 -9.58
C THR A 99 -15.60 -5.29 -8.11
N ILE A 100 -15.95 -6.55 -7.86
CA ILE A 100 -16.12 -7.07 -6.49
C ILE A 100 -14.80 -7.03 -5.72
N ILE A 101 -13.71 -7.50 -6.34
CA ILE A 101 -12.36 -7.45 -5.75
C ILE A 101 -11.99 -6.03 -5.35
N THR A 102 -12.18 -5.07 -6.24
CA THR A 102 -11.85 -3.67 -5.99
C THR A 102 -12.71 -3.05 -4.89
N LEU A 103 -14.03 -3.36 -4.86
CA LEU A 103 -14.95 -2.87 -3.82
C LEU A 103 -14.64 -3.47 -2.44
N ILE A 104 -14.38 -4.77 -2.37
CA ILE A 104 -14.00 -5.42 -1.11
C ILE A 104 -12.68 -4.85 -0.61
N GLY A 105 -11.71 -4.68 -1.52
CA GLY A 105 -10.44 -4.07 -1.19
C GLY A 105 -10.57 -2.65 -0.66
N LEU A 106 -11.39 -1.83 -1.31
CA LEU A 106 -11.74 -0.49 -0.84
C LEU A 106 -12.27 -0.52 0.60
N LEU A 107 -13.29 -1.35 0.87
CA LEU A 107 -13.91 -1.43 2.20
C LEU A 107 -12.91 -1.89 3.27
N VAL A 108 -12.10 -2.92 2.97
CA VAL A 108 -11.10 -3.45 3.91
C VAL A 108 -10.03 -2.39 4.19
N THR A 109 -9.51 -1.74 3.15
CA THR A 109 -8.43 -0.75 3.29
C THR A 109 -8.94 0.52 3.97
N MET A 110 -10.17 0.95 3.71
CA MET A 110 -10.78 2.08 4.44
C MET A 110 -10.90 1.79 5.94
N GLY A 111 -11.18 0.54 6.31
CA GLY A 111 -11.26 0.14 7.71
C GLY A 111 -9.88 0.05 8.40
N ILE A 112 -8.85 -0.36 7.68
CA ILE A 112 -7.47 -0.47 8.20
C ILE A 112 -6.76 0.89 8.18
N GLY A 113 -7.06 1.75 7.20
CA GLY A 113 -6.49 3.09 7.06
C GLY A 113 -5.05 3.13 6.55
N THR A 114 -4.49 1.99 6.10
CA THR A 114 -3.13 1.92 5.56
C THR A 114 -2.97 0.79 4.54
N SER A 115 -2.33 1.11 3.42
CA SER A 115 -2.01 0.16 2.36
C SER A 115 -1.00 -0.91 2.82
N PHE A 116 -0.05 -0.56 3.68
CA PHE A 116 0.97 -1.50 4.18
C PHE A 116 0.39 -2.64 5.01
N GLY A 117 -0.63 -2.37 5.81
CA GLY A 117 -1.33 -3.40 6.58
C GLY A 117 -2.27 -4.25 5.72
N THR A 118 -2.87 -3.65 4.71
CA THR A 118 -3.91 -4.26 3.89
C THR A 118 -3.37 -5.23 2.84
N VAL A 119 -2.31 -4.86 2.12
CA VAL A 119 -1.76 -5.68 1.02
C VAL A 119 -1.44 -7.11 1.45
N PRO A 120 -0.71 -7.37 2.55
CA PRO A 120 -0.41 -8.73 2.97
C PRO A 120 -1.67 -9.56 3.32
N VAL A 121 -2.69 -8.92 3.87
CA VAL A 121 -3.96 -9.58 4.23
C VAL A 121 -4.76 -9.92 2.97
N LEU A 122 -4.92 -8.96 2.06
CA LEU A 122 -5.67 -9.18 0.81
C LEU A 122 -4.97 -10.17 -0.12
N ALA A 123 -3.64 -10.19 -0.16
CA ALA A 123 -2.88 -11.07 -1.04
C ALA A 123 -3.24 -12.55 -0.85
N VAL A 124 -3.51 -12.98 0.38
CA VAL A 124 -3.86 -14.36 0.72
C VAL A 124 -5.11 -14.83 -0.03
N LEU A 125 -6.09 -13.93 -0.22
CA LEU A 125 -7.35 -14.24 -0.91
C LEU A 125 -7.29 -13.83 -2.39
N TYR A 126 -6.73 -12.67 -2.71
CA TYR A 126 -6.78 -12.11 -4.06
C TYR A 126 -5.92 -12.86 -5.05
N VAL A 127 -4.73 -13.31 -4.63
CA VAL A 127 -3.83 -14.04 -5.55
C VAL A 127 -4.48 -15.33 -6.05
N PRO A 128 -4.97 -16.26 -5.19
CA PRO A 128 -5.63 -17.46 -5.67
C PRO A 128 -6.96 -17.17 -6.40
N LEU A 129 -7.73 -16.18 -5.96
CA LEU A 129 -8.98 -15.79 -6.61
C LEU A 129 -8.74 -15.27 -8.03
N CYS A 130 -7.84 -14.31 -8.20
CA CYS A 130 -7.49 -13.76 -9.50
C CYS A 130 -6.93 -14.84 -10.44
N HIS A 131 -6.07 -15.72 -9.92
CA HIS A 131 -5.53 -16.83 -10.71
C HIS A 131 -6.64 -17.77 -11.20
N LYS A 132 -7.57 -18.19 -10.34
CA LYS A 132 -8.71 -19.05 -10.73
C LYS A 132 -9.69 -18.36 -11.67
N MET A 133 -9.84 -17.02 -11.58
CA MET A 133 -10.64 -16.21 -12.50
C MET A 133 -9.98 -15.97 -13.86
N GLY A 134 -8.73 -16.40 -14.04
CA GLY A 134 -7.99 -16.24 -15.28
C GLY A 134 -7.33 -14.88 -15.48
N PHE A 135 -7.20 -14.08 -14.43
CA PHE A 135 -6.44 -12.84 -14.49
C PHE A 135 -4.93 -13.13 -14.61
N SER A 136 -4.24 -12.32 -15.40
CA SER A 136 -2.78 -12.35 -15.48
C SER A 136 -2.15 -11.92 -14.14
N PRO A 137 -0.86 -12.26 -13.89
CA PRO A 137 -0.14 -11.70 -12.74
C PRO A 137 -0.12 -10.18 -12.70
N ALA A 138 -0.03 -9.52 -13.87
CA ALA A 138 -0.04 -8.06 -13.97
C ALA A 138 -1.42 -7.49 -13.60
N ALA A 139 -2.51 -8.07 -14.10
CA ALA A 139 -3.87 -7.70 -13.70
C ALA A 139 -4.09 -7.88 -12.19
N THR A 140 -3.59 -8.98 -11.61
CA THR A 140 -3.66 -9.25 -10.18
C THR A 140 -2.94 -8.16 -9.37
N ILE A 141 -1.75 -7.74 -9.80
CA ILE A 141 -0.99 -6.65 -9.17
C ILE A 141 -1.77 -5.34 -9.27
N ILE A 142 -2.35 -5.01 -10.42
CA ILE A 142 -3.15 -3.79 -10.62
C ILE A 142 -4.34 -3.77 -9.64
N LEU A 143 -5.13 -4.84 -9.60
CA LEU A 143 -6.30 -4.92 -8.71
C LEU A 143 -5.91 -4.82 -7.24
N MET A 144 -4.84 -5.50 -6.84
CA MET A 144 -4.34 -5.48 -5.47
C MET A 144 -3.79 -4.11 -5.06
N SER A 145 -3.02 -3.49 -5.95
CA SER A 145 -2.45 -2.15 -5.71
C SER A 145 -3.54 -1.08 -5.66
N ALA A 146 -4.52 -1.17 -6.56
CA ALA A 146 -5.66 -0.27 -6.55
C ALA A 146 -6.49 -0.43 -5.27
N ALA A 147 -6.80 -1.66 -4.87
CA ALA A 147 -7.52 -1.94 -3.63
C ALA A 147 -6.84 -1.34 -2.40
N ALA A 148 -5.51 -1.44 -2.32
CA ALA A 148 -4.72 -0.85 -1.25
C ALA A 148 -4.75 0.69 -1.29
N ALA A 149 -4.57 1.28 -2.48
CA ALA A 149 -4.55 2.74 -2.66
C ALA A 149 -5.91 3.39 -2.42
N LEU A 150 -7.01 2.73 -2.82
CA LEU A 150 -8.38 3.24 -2.68
C LEU A 150 -8.76 3.52 -1.24
N GLY A 151 -8.44 2.61 -0.32
CA GLY A 151 -8.74 2.83 1.09
C GLY A 151 -7.78 3.79 1.77
N ASP A 152 -6.57 3.91 1.26
CA ASP A 152 -5.58 4.85 1.78
C ASP A 152 -5.94 6.30 1.37
N ALA A 153 -6.23 6.52 0.08
CA ALA A 153 -6.46 7.85 -0.46
C ALA A 153 -7.71 8.57 0.10
N GLY A 154 -8.80 7.85 0.37
CA GLY A 154 -10.08 8.44 0.82
C GLY A 154 -10.47 8.11 2.26
N SER A 155 -9.65 7.37 3.01
CA SER A 155 -9.98 6.95 4.37
C SER A 155 -9.88 8.09 5.38
N PRO A 156 -10.87 8.23 6.28
CA PRO A 156 -10.76 9.18 7.38
C PRO A 156 -9.63 8.89 8.37
N ALA A 157 -9.13 7.67 8.39
CA ALA A 157 -8.06 7.23 9.29
C ALA A 157 -6.67 7.20 8.65
N SER A 158 -6.55 7.59 7.39
CA SER A 158 -5.28 7.53 6.66
C SER A 158 -4.44 8.80 6.84
N ASP A 159 -3.12 8.61 6.86
CA ASP A 159 -2.15 9.72 6.86
C ASP A 159 -2.29 10.61 5.62
N THR A 160 -2.74 10.06 4.49
CA THR A 160 -2.96 10.78 3.24
C THR A 160 -4.12 11.78 3.29
N THR A 161 -5.04 11.61 4.22
CA THR A 161 -6.14 12.55 4.48
C THR A 161 -5.92 13.38 5.75
N LEU A 162 -5.38 12.77 6.80
CA LEU A 162 -5.09 13.45 8.07
C LEU A 162 -4.00 14.51 7.92
N GLY A 163 -2.97 14.23 7.11
CA GLY A 163 -1.88 15.17 6.84
C GLY A 163 -2.38 16.47 6.22
N PRO A 164 -3.06 16.44 5.06
CA PRO A 164 -3.66 17.65 4.47
C PRO A 164 -4.63 18.37 5.40
N THR A 165 -5.52 17.63 6.09
CA THR A 165 -6.45 18.24 7.04
C THR A 165 -5.72 19.02 8.13
N SER A 166 -4.68 18.46 8.73
CA SER A 166 -3.93 19.14 9.80
C SER A 166 -3.26 20.43 9.31
N GLY A 167 -2.84 20.48 8.05
CA GLY A 167 -2.27 21.68 7.43
C GLY A 167 -3.31 22.73 7.04
N LEU A 168 -4.46 22.28 6.52
CA LEU A 168 -5.53 23.17 6.05
C LEU A 168 -6.41 23.71 7.18
N ASN A 169 -6.48 23.01 8.31
CA ASN A 169 -7.31 23.40 9.45
C ASN A 169 -6.63 24.42 10.39
N ALA A 170 -5.80 25.31 9.86
CA ALA A 170 -5.07 26.31 10.63
C ALA A 170 -5.98 27.33 11.33
N ASP A 171 -7.14 27.61 10.75
CA ASP A 171 -8.16 28.53 11.29
C ASP A 171 -9.32 27.81 12.02
N GLY A 172 -9.30 26.49 12.08
CA GLY A 172 -10.30 25.67 12.75
C GLY A 172 -11.62 25.52 11.99
N GLN A 173 -11.68 25.89 10.70
CA GLN A 173 -12.90 25.85 9.90
C GLN A 173 -12.95 24.65 8.92
N HIS A 174 -11.85 23.93 8.75
CA HIS A 174 -11.75 22.82 7.81
C HIS A 174 -12.29 21.51 8.40
N ASP A 175 -13.36 20.98 7.84
CA ASP A 175 -13.92 19.69 8.24
C ASP A 175 -13.17 18.52 7.57
N HIS A 176 -12.66 17.61 8.39
CA HIS A 176 -11.87 16.48 7.90
C HIS A 176 -12.63 15.58 6.92
N ILE A 177 -13.90 15.31 7.22
CA ILE A 177 -14.71 14.40 6.41
C ILE A 177 -15.18 15.08 5.13
N TRP A 178 -15.80 16.27 5.28
CA TRP A 178 -16.47 16.92 4.16
C TRP A 178 -15.54 17.69 3.24
N ASP A 179 -14.44 18.24 3.79
CA ASP A 179 -13.53 19.07 3.01
C ASP A 179 -12.26 18.34 2.55
N THR A 180 -11.94 17.18 3.16
CA THR A 180 -10.80 16.33 2.71
C THR A 180 -11.24 14.97 2.22
N CYS A 181 -11.89 14.14 3.07
CA CYS A 181 -12.15 12.75 2.73
C CYS A 181 -13.14 12.59 1.56
N VAL A 182 -14.26 13.27 1.61
CA VAL A 182 -15.30 13.18 0.56
C VAL A 182 -14.79 13.69 -0.79
N PRO A 183 -14.18 14.87 -0.92
CA PRO A 183 -13.62 15.31 -2.20
C PRO A 183 -12.52 14.35 -2.71
N THR A 184 -11.65 13.86 -1.84
CA THR A 184 -10.61 12.90 -2.23
C THR A 184 -11.24 11.59 -2.72
N PHE A 185 -12.24 11.09 -2.03
CA PHE A 185 -12.96 9.89 -2.47
C PHE A 185 -13.57 10.05 -3.87
N LEU A 186 -14.27 11.15 -4.11
CA LEU A 186 -14.92 11.40 -5.39
C LEU A 186 -13.93 11.58 -6.54
N HIS A 187 -12.82 12.27 -6.30
CA HIS A 187 -11.87 12.64 -7.35
C HIS A 187 -10.74 11.64 -7.55
N PHE A 188 -10.43 10.82 -6.55
CA PHE A 188 -9.38 9.80 -6.63
C PHE A 188 -9.93 8.38 -6.64
N ASN A 189 -10.75 8.02 -5.64
CA ASN A 189 -11.15 6.63 -5.48
C ASN A 189 -12.04 6.17 -6.63
N ILE A 190 -13.03 6.96 -7.03
CA ILE A 190 -13.93 6.56 -8.13
C ILE A 190 -13.17 6.43 -9.45
N PRO A 191 -12.39 7.42 -9.91
CA PRO A 191 -11.58 7.28 -11.13
C PRO A 191 -10.58 6.13 -11.07
N LEU A 192 -9.87 5.96 -9.94
CA LEU A 192 -8.89 4.89 -9.77
C LEU A 192 -9.55 3.51 -9.81
N MET A 193 -10.70 3.34 -9.18
CA MET A 193 -11.48 2.11 -9.21
C MET A 193 -11.88 1.74 -10.63
N ILE A 194 -12.43 2.69 -11.38
CA ILE A 194 -12.81 2.49 -12.79
C ILE A 194 -11.58 2.13 -13.62
N ALA A 195 -10.49 2.88 -13.46
CA ALA A 195 -9.26 2.64 -14.19
C ALA A 195 -8.67 1.25 -13.90
N ALA A 196 -8.67 0.81 -12.64
CA ALA A 196 -8.16 -0.50 -12.25
C ALA A 196 -9.00 -1.65 -12.82
N ILE A 197 -10.34 -1.54 -12.76
CA ILE A 197 -11.27 -2.52 -13.31
C ILE A 197 -11.07 -2.66 -14.81
N VAL A 198 -10.97 -1.54 -15.52
CA VAL A 198 -10.74 -1.53 -16.98
C VAL A 198 -9.35 -2.07 -17.30
N ALA A 199 -8.29 -1.56 -16.67
CA ALA A 199 -6.93 -1.98 -16.94
C ALA A 199 -6.71 -3.49 -16.74
N ALA A 200 -7.32 -4.07 -15.70
CA ALA A 200 -7.22 -5.50 -15.42
C ALA A 200 -7.78 -6.42 -16.53
N GLN A 201 -8.57 -5.88 -17.48
CA GLN A 201 -9.11 -6.66 -18.61
C GLN A 201 -8.16 -6.72 -19.81
N PHE A 202 -7.18 -5.82 -19.87
CA PHE A 202 -6.32 -5.67 -21.06
C PHE A 202 -4.85 -6.07 -20.81
N VAL A 203 -4.52 -6.49 -19.60
CA VAL A 203 -3.12 -6.76 -19.20
C VAL A 203 -2.85 -8.24 -18.93
#